data_d048f693e99e344c210b636c47221199
#
_entry.id   d048f693e99e344c210b636c47221199
#
_cell.length_a   1.000
_cell.length_b   1.000
_cell.length_c   1.000
_cell.angle_alpha   90.00
_cell.angle_beta   90.00
_cell.angle_gamma   90.00
#
_symmetry.space_group_name_H-M   'P 1'
#
loop_
_entity.id
_entity.type
_entity.pdbx_description
1 polymer ?
#
loop_
_entity_poly.entity_id
_entity_poly.type
_entity_poly.pdbx_seq_one_letter_code
_entity_poly.pdbx_strand_id
1 'polypeptide(L)'
;MDEALAMSLFGKKADNSWRSYSYCAVDVETTGLDLQKDEVISIGAVTIMDGRFKGSGNFYEEITPSKEPSHSSIEVHGLRGVDLVTAKSAEIVIPDLIDYIEGKCLIAHASWVERAFLSHRMRPYGHKYPKRVIDTAALARHAGYADKESDREPSLEFLARQLNLPVYTPHHALGDALTTAAVFLALAAGIEKKLLAEKGEILTLQSLLSISTR
;
A
#
# COMPACT_ATOMS: atom_id res chain seq x y z
N MET A 1 -7.65 14.21 12.15
CA MET A 1 -8.21 14.83 10.92
C MET A 1 -9.70 14.93 11.18
N ASP A 2 -10.20 16.13 11.08
CA ASP A 2 -11.61 16.42 11.29
C ASP A 2 -12.45 15.58 10.29
N GLU A 3 -13.61 15.08 10.71
CA GLU A 3 -14.57 14.36 9.85
C GLU A 3 -14.85 15.16 8.56
N ALA A 4 -14.82 16.48 8.67
CA ALA A 4 -14.99 17.42 7.56
C ALA A 4 -13.90 17.29 6.47
N LEU A 5 -12.64 17.00 6.85
CA LEU A 5 -11.53 16.86 5.89
C LEU A 5 -11.56 15.50 5.18
N ALA A 6 -11.96 14.44 5.89
CA ALA A 6 -12.20 13.13 5.27
C ALA A 6 -13.37 13.19 4.29
N MET A 7 -14.43 13.92 4.63
CA MET A 7 -15.60 14.14 3.75
C MET A 7 -15.30 15.05 2.56
N SER A 8 -14.32 15.96 2.67
CA SER A 8 -13.86 16.82 1.58
C SER A 8 -13.00 16.08 0.56
N LEU A 9 -12.18 15.12 1.01
CA LEU A 9 -11.28 14.37 0.13
C LEU A 9 -11.97 13.22 -0.61
N PHE A 10 -13.03 12.61 -0.04
CA PHE A 10 -13.63 11.39 -0.60
C PHE A 10 -15.11 11.52 -0.98
N GLY A 11 -15.71 12.72 -0.86
CA GLY A 11 -17.13 12.97 -1.11
C GLY A 11 -18.06 12.30 -0.09
N LYS A 12 -19.23 12.92 0.15
CA LYS A 12 -20.29 12.29 0.96
C LYS A 12 -20.90 11.15 0.17
N LYS A 13 -20.53 9.89 0.45
CA LYS A 13 -21.34 8.74 0.06
C LYS A 13 -22.40 8.52 1.14
N ALA A 14 -23.65 8.24 0.72
CA ALA A 14 -24.78 8.02 1.62
C ALA A 14 -24.61 6.80 2.53
N ASP A 15 -23.61 5.99 2.27
CA ASP A 15 -23.22 4.80 3.02
C ASP A 15 -21.79 4.99 3.51
N ASN A 16 -21.60 5.06 4.82
CA ASN A 16 -20.27 5.15 5.47
C ASN A 16 -19.49 3.82 5.43
N SER A 17 -19.98 2.81 4.72
CA SER A 17 -19.27 1.54 4.56
C SER A 17 -17.91 1.74 3.90
N TRP A 18 -16.90 1.01 4.39
CA TRP A 18 -15.57 1.03 3.78
C TRP A 18 -15.60 0.68 2.29
N ARG A 19 -16.55 -0.14 1.83
CA ARG A 19 -16.69 -0.52 0.41
C ARG A 19 -17.05 0.65 -0.50
N SER A 20 -17.60 1.72 0.05
CA SER A 20 -18.00 2.90 -0.70
C SER A 20 -16.85 3.81 -1.11
N TYR A 21 -15.64 3.54 -0.66
CA TYR A 21 -14.46 4.35 -0.93
C TYR A 21 -13.58 3.71 -2.00
N SER A 22 -12.77 4.54 -2.66
CA SER A 22 -11.73 4.10 -3.56
C SER A 22 -10.40 3.99 -2.80
N TYR A 23 -9.66 2.92 -3.06
CA TYR A 23 -8.38 2.66 -2.44
C TYR A 23 -7.30 2.42 -3.48
N CYS A 24 -6.06 2.60 -3.08
CA CYS A 24 -4.90 2.25 -3.87
C CYS A 24 -3.90 1.51 -2.99
N ALA A 25 -3.67 0.23 -3.27
CA ALA A 25 -2.56 -0.51 -2.69
C ALA A 25 -1.28 -0.14 -3.43
N VAL A 26 -0.25 0.28 -2.70
CA VAL A 26 1.04 0.73 -3.25
C VAL A 26 2.15 -0.08 -2.62
N ASP A 27 3.12 -0.43 -3.43
CA ASP A 27 4.37 -1.06 -3.01
C ASP A 27 5.54 -0.50 -3.83
N VAL A 28 6.75 -0.49 -3.26
CA VAL A 28 7.96 0.04 -3.89
C VAL A 28 9.15 -0.87 -3.70
N GLU A 29 9.99 -0.98 -4.75
CA GLU A 29 11.33 -1.53 -4.61
C GLU A 29 12.36 -0.40 -4.55
N THR A 30 13.46 -0.64 -3.83
CA THR A 30 14.46 0.38 -3.57
C THR A 30 15.89 -0.15 -3.76
N THR A 31 16.86 0.75 -3.98
CA THR A 31 18.27 0.39 -4.05
C THR A 31 18.83 -0.11 -2.71
N GLY A 32 18.10 0.09 -1.62
CA GLY A 32 18.41 -0.26 -0.24
C GLY A 32 17.49 0.45 0.73
N LEU A 33 17.74 0.34 2.03
CA LEU A 33 16.86 0.90 3.07
C LEU A 33 17.43 2.13 3.78
N ASP A 34 18.56 2.69 3.34
CA ASP A 34 19.10 3.95 3.85
C ASP A 34 18.36 5.14 3.22
N LEU A 35 17.44 5.75 3.95
CA LEU A 35 16.59 6.86 3.47
C LEU A 35 17.37 8.08 2.96
N GLN A 36 18.64 8.22 3.31
CA GLN A 36 19.49 9.33 2.87
C GLN A 36 20.23 9.02 1.56
N LYS A 37 20.41 7.75 1.26
CA LYS A 37 21.26 7.30 0.14
C LYS A 37 20.52 6.46 -0.88
N ASP A 38 19.43 5.81 -0.46
CA ASP A 38 18.72 4.87 -1.33
C ASP A 38 17.55 5.52 -2.07
N GLU A 39 17.21 4.91 -3.18
CA GLU A 39 16.25 5.45 -4.14
C GLU A 39 15.18 4.40 -4.46
N VAL A 40 13.98 4.88 -4.81
CA VAL A 40 12.93 4.03 -5.39
C VAL A 40 13.34 3.67 -6.82
N ILE A 41 13.24 2.39 -7.15
CA ILE A 41 13.58 1.84 -8.48
C ILE A 41 12.42 1.15 -9.18
N SER A 42 11.37 0.80 -8.46
CA SER A 42 10.09 0.46 -9.10
C SER A 42 8.92 0.78 -8.18
N ILE A 43 7.77 1.04 -8.77
CA ILE A 43 6.53 1.33 -8.07
C ILE A 43 5.41 0.50 -8.69
N GLY A 44 4.71 -0.24 -7.83
CA GLY A 44 3.48 -0.95 -8.18
C GLY A 44 2.29 -0.33 -7.45
N ALA A 45 1.17 -0.13 -8.16
CA ALA A 45 -0.04 0.33 -7.50
C ALA A 45 -1.30 -0.27 -8.14
N VAL A 46 -2.27 -0.62 -7.29
CA VAL A 46 -3.50 -1.32 -7.66
C VAL A 46 -4.70 -0.60 -7.09
N THR A 47 -5.66 -0.27 -7.96
CA THR A 47 -6.90 0.39 -7.53
C THR A 47 -7.95 -0.63 -7.09
N ILE A 48 -8.58 -0.35 -5.94
CA ILE A 48 -9.75 -1.05 -5.43
C ILE A 48 -10.92 -0.08 -5.41
N MET A 49 -12.04 -0.49 -5.99
CA MET A 49 -13.31 0.26 -6.00
C MET A 49 -14.46 -0.69 -5.68
N ASP A 50 -15.43 -0.22 -4.90
CA ASP A 50 -16.63 -0.99 -4.51
C ASP A 50 -16.27 -2.37 -3.90
N GLY A 51 -15.18 -2.41 -3.13
CA GLY A 51 -14.67 -3.63 -2.48
C GLY A 51 -14.12 -4.68 -3.45
N ARG A 52 -13.68 -4.29 -4.65
CA ARG A 52 -13.16 -5.20 -5.69
C ARG A 52 -11.94 -4.61 -6.37
N PHE A 53 -11.08 -5.49 -6.92
CA PHE A 53 -10.05 -5.06 -7.85
C PHE A 53 -10.68 -4.37 -9.07
N LYS A 54 -10.11 -3.25 -9.46
CA LYS A 54 -10.37 -2.69 -10.78
C LYS A 54 -9.57 -3.52 -11.80
N GLY A 55 -10.26 -4.21 -12.70
CA GLY A 55 -9.67 -5.23 -13.59
C GLY A 55 -8.68 -4.74 -14.63
N SER A 56 -8.46 -3.41 -14.76
CA SER A 56 -7.52 -2.81 -15.71
C SER A 56 -6.96 -1.50 -15.18
N GLY A 57 -5.79 -1.10 -15.70
CA GLY A 57 -5.17 0.18 -15.37
C GLY A 57 -4.41 0.15 -14.05
N ASN A 58 -3.74 -0.96 -13.72
CA ASN A 58 -2.77 -0.99 -12.64
C ASN A 58 -1.57 -0.12 -13.03
N PHE A 59 -0.95 0.50 -12.05
CA PHE A 59 0.27 1.27 -12.23
C PHE A 59 1.47 0.36 -11.99
N TYR A 60 2.40 0.32 -12.93
CA TYR A 60 3.72 -0.26 -12.73
C TYR A 60 4.72 0.50 -13.55
N GLU A 61 5.73 1.04 -12.90
CA GLU A 61 6.82 1.75 -13.54
C GLU A 61 8.15 1.42 -12.86
N GLU A 62 9.16 1.20 -13.67
CA GLU A 62 10.54 1.13 -13.23
C GLU A 62 11.18 2.52 -13.35
N ILE A 63 12.15 2.78 -12.47
CA ILE A 63 12.83 4.08 -12.37
C ILE A 63 14.33 3.86 -12.47
N THR A 64 14.98 4.62 -13.37
CA THR A 64 16.44 4.63 -13.47
C THR A 64 17.05 5.22 -12.19
N PRO A 65 17.83 4.46 -11.41
CA PRO A 65 18.50 4.99 -10.22
C PRO A 65 19.78 5.75 -10.59
N SER A 66 20.21 6.65 -9.69
CA SER A 66 21.50 7.34 -9.83
C SER A 66 22.70 6.48 -9.40
N LYS A 67 22.44 5.35 -8.74
CA LYS A 67 23.45 4.39 -8.25
C LYS A 67 22.98 2.95 -8.40
N GLU A 68 23.93 2.03 -8.43
CA GLU A 68 23.64 0.59 -8.45
C GLU A 68 22.87 0.18 -7.17
N PRO A 69 21.82 -0.64 -7.27
CA PRO A 69 21.18 -1.25 -6.11
C PRO A 69 22.17 -2.09 -5.30
N SER A 70 21.97 -2.13 -3.99
CA SER A 70 22.83 -2.96 -3.11
C SER A 70 22.66 -4.44 -3.45
N HIS A 71 23.71 -5.22 -3.19
CA HIS A 71 23.66 -6.67 -3.42
C HIS A 71 22.50 -7.34 -2.69
N SER A 72 22.26 -6.94 -1.43
CA SER A 72 21.12 -7.44 -0.64
C SER A 72 19.77 -7.08 -1.22
N SER A 73 19.63 -5.91 -1.83
CA SER A 73 18.38 -5.50 -2.50
C SER A 73 18.17 -6.31 -3.78
N ILE A 74 19.23 -6.50 -4.59
CA ILE A 74 19.17 -7.33 -5.80
C ILE A 74 18.80 -8.78 -5.46
N GLU A 75 19.32 -9.34 -4.37
CA GLU A 75 18.94 -10.68 -3.91
C GLU A 75 17.44 -10.80 -3.59
N VAL A 76 16.81 -9.72 -3.17
CA VAL A 76 15.38 -9.67 -2.84
C VAL A 76 14.52 -9.50 -4.09
N HIS A 77 14.67 -8.41 -4.84
CA HIS A 77 13.77 -8.04 -5.94
C HIS A 77 14.31 -8.36 -7.34
N GLY A 78 15.57 -8.75 -7.47
CA GLY A 78 16.19 -9.16 -8.75
C GLY A 78 16.57 -8.02 -9.70
N LEU A 79 16.22 -6.77 -9.44
CA LEU A 79 16.48 -5.63 -10.32
C LEU A 79 17.94 -5.15 -10.15
N ARG A 80 18.70 -5.17 -11.25
CA ARG A 80 20.07 -4.63 -11.31
C ARG A 80 20.09 -3.30 -12.04
N GLY A 81 21.07 -2.46 -11.78
CA GLY A 81 21.19 -1.18 -12.49
C GLY A 81 21.17 -1.32 -14.00
N VAL A 82 21.81 -2.38 -14.53
CA VAL A 82 21.81 -2.65 -15.98
C VAL A 82 20.42 -2.92 -16.56
N ASP A 83 19.52 -3.47 -15.77
CA ASP A 83 18.14 -3.75 -16.19
C ASP A 83 17.30 -2.45 -16.23
N LEU A 84 17.73 -1.42 -15.50
CA LEU A 84 17.01 -0.16 -15.31
C LEU A 84 17.55 1.01 -16.14
N VAL A 85 18.56 0.81 -16.98
CA VAL A 85 19.18 1.90 -17.78
C VAL A 85 18.23 2.56 -18.78
N THR A 86 17.18 1.85 -19.22
CA THR A 86 16.17 2.35 -20.15
C THR A 86 14.85 2.69 -19.46
N ALA A 87 14.79 2.56 -18.13
CA ALA A 87 13.62 2.91 -17.35
C ALA A 87 13.37 4.44 -17.38
N LYS A 88 12.18 4.85 -16.98
CA LYS A 88 11.83 6.27 -16.88
C LYS A 88 12.59 6.95 -15.74
N SER A 89 12.74 8.26 -15.80
CA SER A 89 13.26 9.01 -14.66
C SER A 89 12.20 9.23 -13.59
N ALA A 90 12.63 9.44 -12.33
CA ALA A 90 11.72 9.72 -11.24
C ALA A 90 10.86 10.99 -11.47
N GLU A 91 11.39 11.97 -12.23
CA GLU A 91 10.68 13.21 -12.58
C GLU A 91 9.45 12.95 -13.46
N ILE A 92 9.40 11.83 -14.17
CA ILE A 92 8.24 11.40 -14.96
C ILE A 92 7.32 10.53 -14.11
N VAL A 93 7.88 9.51 -13.45
CA VAL A 93 7.10 8.49 -12.76
C VAL A 93 6.37 9.03 -11.52
N ILE A 94 6.99 9.94 -10.76
CA ILE A 94 6.37 10.45 -9.53
C ILE A 94 5.13 11.30 -9.80
N PRO A 95 5.11 12.24 -10.77
CA PRO A 95 3.87 12.92 -11.18
C PRO A 95 2.78 11.94 -11.62
N ASP A 96 3.12 10.95 -12.47
CA ASP A 96 2.17 9.94 -12.93
C ASP A 96 1.57 9.14 -11.76
N LEU A 97 2.40 8.79 -10.75
CA LEU A 97 1.93 8.15 -9.52
C LEU A 97 0.98 9.07 -8.73
N ILE A 98 1.32 10.35 -8.59
CA ILE A 98 0.50 11.33 -7.87
C ILE A 98 -0.90 11.39 -8.49
N ASP A 99 -0.98 11.49 -9.81
CA ASP A 99 -2.25 11.51 -10.53
C ASP A 99 -3.00 10.18 -10.37
N TYR A 100 -2.26 9.06 -10.40
CA TYR A 100 -2.87 7.75 -10.24
C TYR A 100 -3.49 7.54 -8.85
N ILE A 101 -2.87 8.02 -7.77
CA ILE A 101 -3.37 7.86 -6.39
C ILE A 101 -4.37 8.94 -5.97
N GLU A 102 -4.58 9.98 -6.77
CA GLU A 102 -5.45 11.09 -6.43
C GLU A 102 -6.87 10.62 -6.08
N GLY A 103 -7.42 11.16 -5.00
CA GLY A 103 -8.77 10.82 -4.52
C GLY A 103 -8.93 9.41 -3.94
N LYS A 104 -7.84 8.65 -3.74
CA LYS A 104 -7.87 7.30 -3.18
C LYS A 104 -7.25 7.25 -1.79
N CYS A 105 -7.77 6.38 -0.93
CA CYS A 105 -7.12 6.04 0.34
C CYS A 105 -5.99 5.04 0.08
N LEU A 106 -4.78 5.35 0.51
CA LEU A 106 -3.64 4.45 0.31
C LEU A 106 -3.69 3.28 1.27
N ILE A 107 -3.23 2.14 0.77
CA ILE A 107 -3.00 0.90 1.49
C ILE A 107 -1.56 0.49 1.24
N ALA A 108 -0.85 0.04 2.27
CA ALA A 108 0.46 -0.56 2.14
C ALA A 108 0.63 -1.69 3.15
N HIS A 109 1.65 -2.50 2.98
CA HIS A 109 2.05 -3.50 3.96
C HIS A 109 3.30 -3.01 4.69
N ALA A 110 3.26 -2.91 6.04
CA ALA A 110 4.33 -2.27 6.80
C ALA A 110 4.65 -0.85 6.28
N SER A 111 3.64 -0.01 6.18
CA SER A 111 3.53 1.26 5.42
C SER A 111 4.60 2.31 5.70
N TRP A 112 5.56 2.04 6.57
CA TRP A 112 6.66 2.96 6.89
C TRP A 112 7.66 3.12 5.74
N VAL A 113 7.85 2.07 4.90
CA VAL A 113 8.77 2.09 3.74
C VAL A 113 8.24 3.07 2.68
N GLU A 114 7.00 2.83 2.20
CA GLU A 114 6.38 3.69 1.20
C GLU A 114 6.29 5.13 1.69
N ARG A 115 5.92 5.32 2.97
CA ARG A 115 5.88 6.64 3.59
C ARG A 115 7.23 7.31 3.55
N ALA A 116 8.29 6.61 3.93
CA ALA A 116 9.62 7.17 4.02
C ALA A 116 10.15 7.61 2.65
N PHE A 117 10.08 6.71 1.66
CA PHE A 117 10.62 6.97 0.34
C PHE A 117 9.72 7.91 -0.49
N LEU A 118 8.42 7.68 -0.55
CA LEU A 118 7.51 8.47 -1.37
C LEU A 118 7.26 9.88 -0.81
N SER A 119 7.26 10.07 0.53
CA SER A 119 7.11 11.41 1.10
C SER A 119 8.17 12.39 0.60
N HIS A 120 9.41 11.94 0.49
CA HIS A 120 10.51 12.76 0.01
C HIS A 120 10.37 13.05 -1.49
N ARG A 121 9.99 12.05 -2.27
CA ARG A 121 9.90 12.14 -3.73
C ARG A 121 8.70 12.94 -4.23
N MET A 122 7.57 12.96 -3.51
CA MET A 122 6.36 13.72 -3.88
C MET A 122 6.44 15.21 -3.53
N ARG A 123 7.26 15.56 -2.53
CA ARG A 123 7.37 16.95 -2.02
C ARG A 123 7.78 17.99 -3.08
N PRO A 124 8.72 17.74 -4.00
CA PRO A 124 9.09 18.69 -5.05
C PRO A 124 7.93 19.10 -5.95
N TYR A 125 6.92 18.26 -6.11
CA TYR A 125 5.72 18.49 -6.92
C TYR A 125 4.58 19.14 -6.11
N GLY A 126 4.83 19.61 -4.89
CA GLY A 126 3.83 20.25 -4.03
C GLY A 126 2.88 19.26 -3.34
N HIS A 127 3.10 17.96 -3.50
CA HIS A 127 2.27 16.92 -2.91
C HIS A 127 2.88 16.37 -1.60
N LYS A 128 1.98 15.98 -0.69
CA LYS A 128 2.37 15.35 0.57
C LYS A 128 1.85 13.93 0.59
N TYR A 129 2.72 13.00 0.93
CA TYR A 129 2.27 11.63 1.21
C TYR A 129 1.20 11.65 2.32
N PRO A 130 0.09 10.90 2.16
CA PRO A 130 -0.98 10.91 3.13
C PRO A 130 -0.51 10.57 4.54
N LYS A 131 -0.95 11.34 5.53
CA LYS A 131 -0.61 11.07 6.95
C LYS A 131 -1.22 9.78 7.47
N ARG A 132 -2.37 9.40 6.91
CA ARG A 132 -3.11 8.19 7.28
C ARG A 132 -3.15 7.26 6.08
N VAL A 133 -2.59 6.09 6.26
CA VAL A 133 -2.55 4.99 5.29
C VAL A 133 -3.09 3.76 6.01
N ILE A 134 -3.81 2.92 5.31
CA ILE A 134 -4.25 1.65 5.85
C ILE A 134 -3.07 0.69 5.78
N ASP A 135 -2.65 0.18 6.94
CA ASP A 135 -1.56 -0.77 7.06
C ASP A 135 -2.10 -2.18 7.24
N THR A 136 -1.83 -3.06 6.27
CA THR A 136 -2.34 -4.44 6.30
C THR A 136 -1.70 -5.28 7.41
N ALA A 137 -0.47 -4.98 7.84
CA ALA A 137 0.15 -5.65 8.98
C ALA A 137 -0.59 -5.27 10.29
N ALA A 138 -0.97 -4.00 10.45
CA ALA A 138 -1.77 -3.55 11.58
C ALA A 138 -3.18 -4.17 11.58
N LEU A 139 -3.84 -4.25 10.41
CA LEU A 139 -5.13 -4.93 10.28
C LEU A 139 -5.02 -6.42 10.64
N ALA A 140 -3.94 -7.09 10.22
CA ALA A 140 -3.71 -8.49 10.51
C ALA A 140 -3.53 -8.73 12.02
N ARG A 141 -2.74 -7.89 12.70
CA ARG A 141 -2.62 -7.95 14.17
C ARG A 141 -3.98 -7.76 14.86
N HIS A 142 -4.77 -6.79 14.41
CA HIS A 142 -6.13 -6.54 14.94
C HIS A 142 -7.06 -7.74 14.72
N ALA A 143 -6.98 -8.39 13.57
CA ALA A 143 -7.79 -9.56 13.23
C ALA A 143 -7.30 -10.87 13.88
N GLY A 144 -6.13 -10.86 14.53
CA GLY A 144 -5.56 -12.02 15.23
C GLY A 144 -4.75 -12.97 14.34
N TYR A 145 -4.32 -12.51 13.14
CA TYR A 145 -3.47 -13.30 12.24
C TYR A 145 -1.97 -13.17 12.51
N ALA A 146 -1.57 -12.19 13.31
CA ALA A 146 -0.17 -12.03 13.72
C ALA A 146 0.04 -12.64 15.10
N ASP A 147 1.21 -13.24 15.30
CA ASP A 147 1.65 -13.63 16.63
C ASP A 147 1.78 -12.37 17.51
N LYS A 148 0.99 -12.33 18.57
CA LYS A 148 0.97 -11.19 19.50
C LYS A 148 2.24 -11.09 20.34
N GLU A 149 3.01 -12.16 20.41
CA GLU A 149 4.28 -12.25 21.15
C GLU A 149 5.48 -11.90 20.27
N SER A 150 5.28 -11.77 18.95
CA SER A 150 6.34 -11.39 18.01
C SER A 150 6.40 -9.88 17.85
N ASP A 151 7.54 -9.27 18.15
CA ASP A 151 7.86 -7.88 17.82
C ASP A 151 8.03 -7.65 16.31
N ARG A 152 8.00 -8.73 15.51
CA ARG A 152 8.14 -8.65 14.07
C ARG A 152 6.78 -8.49 13.40
N GLU A 153 6.71 -7.62 12.43
CA GLU A 153 5.55 -7.53 11.56
C GLU A 153 5.38 -8.83 10.75
N PRO A 154 4.13 -9.33 10.59
CA PRO A 154 3.88 -10.50 9.77
C PRO A 154 4.26 -10.20 8.32
N SER A 155 4.97 -11.08 7.64
CA SER A 155 5.28 -10.87 6.23
C SER A 155 4.02 -10.96 5.36
N LEU A 156 4.03 -10.23 4.24
CA LEU A 156 2.91 -10.20 3.30
C LEU A 156 2.57 -11.60 2.78
N GLU A 157 3.60 -12.40 2.43
CA GLU A 157 3.41 -13.79 1.98
C GLU A 157 2.80 -14.68 3.06
N PHE A 158 3.25 -14.55 4.31
CA PHE A 158 2.68 -15.29 5.43
C PHE A 158 1.18 -15.00 5.55
N LEU A 159 0.80 -13.72 5.52
CA LEU A 159 -0.61 -13.33 5.61
C LEU A 159 -1.43 -13.85 4.43
N ALA A 160 -0.92 -13.72 3.21
CA ALA A 160 -1.62 -14.24 2.03
C ALA A 160 -1.89 -15.75 2.17
N ARG A 161 -0.89 -16.53 2.59
CA ARG A 161 -1.05 -17.98 2.82
C ARG A 161 -2.04 -18.29 3.94
N GLN A 162 -1.99 -17.57 5.07
CA GLN A 162 -2.93 -17.74 6.18
C GLN A 162 -4.39 -17.44 5.78
N LEU A 163 -4.57 -16.51 4.86
CA LEU A 163 -5.88 -16.12 4.33
C LEU A 163 -6.31 -16.95 3.11
N ASN A 164 -5.52 -17.96 2.70
CA ASN A 164 -5.73 -18.76 1.49
C ASN A 164 -5.84 -17.90 0.22
N LEU A 165 -5.00 -16.87 0.12
CA LEU A 165 -4.91 -15.98 -1.03
C LEU A 165 -3.69 -16.32 -1.89
N PRO A 166 -3.73 -16.02 -3.20
CA PRO A 166 -2.54 -16.12 -4.04
C PRO A 166 -1.48 -15.11 -3.61
N VAL A 167 -0.22 -15.49 -3.71
CA VAL A 167 0.93 -14.59 -3.64
C VAL A 167 1.33 -14.28 -5.07
N TYR A 168 1.18 -13.02 -5.47
CA TYR A 168 1.53 -12.57 -6.82
C TYR A 168 3.01 -12.19 -6.84
N THR A 169 3.79 -12.76 -7.72
CA THR A 169 5.20 -12.43 -7.98
C THR A 169 5.91 -11.72 -6.81
N PRO A 170 6.35 -12.46 -5.77
CA PRO A 170 6.94 -11.85 -4.58
C PRO A 170 8.15 -10.99 -4.94
N HIS A 171 8.34 -9.92 -4.19
CA HIS A 171 9.43 -8.96 -4.41
C HIS A 171 9.44 -8.32 -5.81
N HIS A 172 8.26 -8.12 -6.33
CA HIS A 172 7.99 -7.32 -7.52
C HIS A 172 6.92 -6.31 -7.16
N ALA A 173 7.18 -5.01 -7.26
CA ALA A 173 6.32 -3.97 -6.72
C ALA A 173 4.83 -4.11 -7.12
N LEU A 174 4.53 -4.44 -8.39
CA LEU A 174 3.14 -4.69 -8.78
C LEU A 174 2.58 -6.00 -8.18
N GLY A 175 3.41 -7.04 -8.06
CA GLY A 175 3.02 -8.31 -7.44
C GLY A 175 2.66 -8.13 -5.96
N ASP A 176 3.49 -7.40 -5.23
CA ASP A 176 3.27 -7.14 -3.82
C ASP A 176 2.13 -6.14 -3.59
N ALA A 177 1.93 -5.16 -4.46
CA ALA A 177 0.73 -4.31 -4.45
C ALA A 177 -0.57 -5.11 -4.68
N LEU A 178 -0.58 -6.10 -5.60
CA LEU A 178 -1.71 -7.01 -5.83
C LEU A 178 -1.97 -7.89 -4.61
N THR A 179 -0.91 -8.47 -4.02
CA THR A 179 -1.01 -9.30 -2.81
C THR A 179 -1.52 -8.47 -1.63
N THR A 180 -0.99 -7.26 -1.44
CA THR A 180 -1.43 -6.30 -0.41
C THR A 180 -2.90 -5.94 -0.58
N ALA A 181 -3.34 -5.69 -1.80
CA ALA A 181 -4.75 -5.41 -2.10
C ALA A 181 -5.66 -6.61 -1.78
N ALA A 182 -5.24 -7.84 -2.11
CA ALA A 182 -5.99 -9.06 -1.78
C ALA A 182 -6.08 -9.28 -0.27
N VAL A 183 -4.95 -9.13 0.44
CA VAL A 183 -4.88 -9.22 1.92
C VAL A 183 -5.78 -8.17 2.57
N PHE A 184 -5.73 -6.92 2.11
CA PHE A 184 -6.62 -5.86 2.60
C PHE A 184 -8.09 -6.23 2.46
N LEU A 185 -8.52 -6.68 1.28
CA LEU A 185 -9.93 -7.04 1.04
C LEU A 185 -10.40 -8.17 1.95
N ALA A 186 -9.57 -9.20 2.13
CA ALA A 186 -9.90 -10.33 3.00
C ALA A 186 -9.96 -9.92 4.48
N LEU A 187 -8.98 -9.15 4.97
CA LEU A 187 -8.95 -8.65 6.35
C LEU A 187 -10.12 -7.71 6.64
N ALA A 188 -10.39 -6.76 5.77
CA ALA A 188 -11.50 -5.83 5.93
C ALA A 188 -12.85 -6.55 5.96
N ALA A 189 -13.06 -7.52 5.07
CA ALA A 189 -14.27 -8.34 5.07
C ALA A 189 -14.40 -9.21 6.33
N GLY A 190 -13.30 -9.79 6.82
CA GLY A 190 -13.27 -10.56 8.06
C GLY A 190 -13.58 -9.71 9.30
N ILE A 191 -12.97 -8.53 9.41
CA ILE A 191 -13.22 -7.55 10.47
C ILE A 191 -14.68 -7.09 10.44
N GLU A 192 -15.23 -6.78 9.25
CA GLU A 192 -16.63 -6.36 9.10
C GLU A 192 -17.59 -7.46 9.54
N LYS A 193 -17.36 -8.71 9.10
CA LYS A 193 -18.18 -9.85 9.50
C LYS A 193 -18.24 -10.00 11.02
N LYS A 194 -17.11 -9.88 11.71
CA LYS A 194 -17.01 -9.95 13.16
C LYS A 194 -17.74 -8.77 13.82
N LEU A 195 -17.50 -7.54 13.36
CA LEU A 195 -18.12 -6.34 13.89
C LEU A 195 -19.65 -6.38 13.78
N LEU A 196 -20.14 -6.82 12.61
CA LEU A 196 -21.59 -6.99 12.38
C LEU A 196 -22.21 -8.05 13.31
N ALA A 197 -21.52 -9.18 13.51
CA ALA A 197 -22.01 -10.25 14.36
C ALA A 197 -22.01 -9.87 15.87
N GLU A 198 -21.00 -9.14 16.32
CA GLU A 198 -20.85 -8.80 17.74
C GLU A 198 -21.60 -7.53 18.17
N LYS A 199 -21.70 -6.54 17.24
CA LYS A 199 -22.23 -5.21 17.58
C LYS A 199 -23.36 -4.73 16.66
N GLY A 200 -23.65 -5.42 15.55
CA GLY A 200 -24.60 -4.96 14.54
C GLY A 200 -24.12 -3.73 13.77
N GLU A 201 -22.83 -3.42 13.78
CA GLU A 201 -22.25 -2.24 13.16
C GLU A 201 -21.56 -2.57 11.84
N ILE A 202 -21.57 -1.63 10.89
CA ILE A 202 -20.81 -1.72 9.64
C ILE A 202 -19.36 -1.23 9.84
N LEU A 203 -18.43 -1.82 9.10
CA LEU A 203 -17.05 -1.34 9.09
C LEU A 203 -16.95 -0.07 8.25
N THR A 204 -16.33 0.97 8.79
CA THR A 204 -16.13 2.27 8.13
C THR A 204 -14.67 2.49 7.75
N LEU A 205 -14.42 3.41 6.79
CA LEU A 205 -13.06 3.87 6.49
C LEU A 205 -12.36 4.40 7.75
N GLN A 206 -13.07 5.15 8.58
CA GLN A 206 -12.50 5.72 9.81
C GLN A 206 -12.06 4.62 10.80
N SER A 207 -12.83 3.53 10.90
CA SER A 207 -12.45 2.38 11.73
C SER A 207 -11.17 1.71 11.22
N LEU A 208 -11.04 1.49 9.90
CA LEU A 208 -9.83 0.94 9.28
C LEU A 208 -8.61 1.83 9.53
N LEU A 209 -8.74 3.14 9.34
CA LEU A 209 -7.67 4.10 9.61
C LEU A 209 -7.27 4.13 11.09
N SER A 210 -8.24 3.99 12.00
CA SER A 210 -7.97 3.96 13.45
C SER A 210 -7.21 2.70 13.88
N ILE A 211 -7.49 1.56 13.26
CA ILE A 211 -6.74 0.31 13.49
C ILE A 211 -5.29 0.46 13.02
N SER A 212 -5.09 1.09 11.85
CA SER A 212 -3.77 1.26 11.23
C SER A 212 -2.85 2.26 11.96
N THR A 213 -3.36 3.03 12.91
CA THR A 213 -2.59 4.02 13.69
C THR A 213 -2.21 3.55 15.09
N ARG A 214 -2.57 2.34 15.47
CA ARG A 214 -2.26 1.71 16.77
C ARG A 214 -1.07 0.78 16.65
#